data_dfa5619af579b76b4b1ba761670003ae
#
_entry.id   dfa5619af579b76b4b1ba761670003ae
#
_cell.length_a   1.000
_cell.length_b   1.000
_cell.length_c   1.000
_cell.angle_alpha   90.00
_cell.angle_beta   90.00
_cell.angle_gamma   90.00
#
_symmetry.space_group_name_H-M   'P 1'
#
loop_
_entity.id
_entity.type
_entity.pdbx_description
1 polymer ?
#
loop_
_entity_poly.entity_id
_entity_poly.type
_entity_poly.pdbx_seq_one_letter_code
_entity_poly.pdbx_strand_id
1 'polypeptide(L)'
;MIFRGLEWVELAKRLLFSCLVLLLSACASSPVVVVAPKPVVVPPMLKPEPPKWSESNLLSFHNQWKGTPYRLGGLSRNGVDCSGFVYLAYLNIVGDKLPRTVNSQRILGKEVPRNQLQTGDLVFFKTNRTVRHVGIYMGNDRFLHASTKKGVKISSLNNIYWKPRFWFAKRLKKPTVEQNMSIASLVEHVQQQDDL
;
A
#
# COMPACT_ATOMS: atom_id res chain seq x y z
N MET A 1 -2.10 -3.48 -101.66
CA MET A 1 -2.45 -4.44 -100.63
C MET A 1 -1.98 -3.95 -99.29
N ILE A 2 -2.52 -2.84 -98.68
CA ILE A 2 -2.06 -2.29 -97.36
C ILE A 2 -3.26 -1.81 -96.47
N PHE A 3 -4.45 -2.32 -96.66
CA PHE A 3 -5.62 -1.82 -95.92
C PHE A 3 -6.26 -2.79 -94.91
N ARG A 4 -5.63 -3.94 -94.64
CA ARG A 4 -6.25 -4.93 -93.70
C ARG A 4 -5.64 -4.96 -92.31
N GLY A 5 -4.62 -4.19 -92.02
CA GLY A 5 -3.92 -4.23 -90.74
C GLY A 5 -4.49 -3.29 -89.65
N LEU A 6 -5.17 -2.20 -90.02
CA LEU A 6 -5.66 -1.22 -89.05
C LEU A 6 -6.95 -1.67 -88.33
N GLU A 7 -7.80 -2.45 -88.97
CA GLU A 7 -9.06 -2.86 -88.33
C GLU A 7 -8.84 -3.88 -87.18
N TRP A 8 -7.84 -4.73 -87.35
CA TRP A 8 -7.50 -5.69 -86.28
C TRP A 8 -6.94 -5.04 -85.02
N VAL A 9 -6.22 -3.95 -85.19
CA VAL A 9 -5.63 -3.18 -84.04
C VAL A 9 -6.73 -2.47 -83.26
N GLU A 10 -7.73 -1.92 -83.91
CA GLU A 10 -8.87 -1.27 -83.23
C GLU A 10 -9.82 -2.28 -82.59
N LEU A 11 -9.99 -3.46 -83.20
CA LEU A 11 -10.78 -4.54 -82.59
C LEU A 11 -10.10 -5.10 -81.34
N ALA A 12 -8.78 -5.30 -81.39
CA ALA A 12 -7.99 -5.74 -80.22
C ALA A 12 -8.01 -4.71 -79.09
N LYS A 13 -7.94 -3.43 -79.36
CA LYS A 13 -8.06 -2.36 -78.35
C LYS A 13 -9.43 -2.33 -77.67
N ARG A 14 -10.50 -2.51 -78.42
CA ARG A 14 -11.87 -2.55 -77.92
C ARG A 14 -12.11 -3.79 -77.04
N LEU A 15 -11.58 -4.97 -77.42
CA LEU A 15 -11.66 -6.17 -76.60
C LEU A 15 -10.84 -6.08 -75.33
N LEU A 16 -9.62 -5.49 -75.38
CA LEU A 16 -8.80 -5.24 -74.17
C LEU A 16 -9.43 -4.25 -73.22
N PHE A 17 -10.07 -3.17 -73.74
CA PHE A 17 -10.75 -2.18 -72.91
C PHE A 17 -12.03 -2.78 -72.28
N SER A 18 -12.77 -3.63 -73.00
CA SER A 18 -13.95 -4.30 -72.45
C SER A 18 -13.60 -5.31 -71.37
N CYS A 19 -12.48 -6.07 -71.52
CA CYS A 19 -11.97 -6.96 -70.45
C CYS A 19 -11.48 -6.21 -69.20
N LEU A 20 -10.85 -5.03 -69.38
CA LEU A 20 -10.38 -4.21 -68.27
C LEU A 20 -11.52 -3.62 -67.44
N VAL A 21 -12.65 -3.26 -68.13
CA VAL A 21 -13.83 -2.72 -67.40
C VAL A 21 -14.58 -3.81 -66.66
N LEU A 22 -14.56 -5.06 -67.11
CA LEU A 22 -15.21 -6.21 -66.46
C LEU A 22 -14.41 -6.69 -65.21
N LEU A 23 -13.11 -6.40 -65.13
CA LEU A 23 -12.28 -6.78 -63.99
C LEU A 23 -12.37 -5.80 -62.82
N LEU A 24 -12.97 -4.61 -62.98
CA LEU A 24 -13.11 -3.59 -61.93
C LEU A 24 -14.45 -3.65 -61.17
N SER A 25 -15.38 -4.52 -61.54
CA SER A 25 -16.70 -4.63 -60.91
C SER A 25 -16.84 -5.77 -59.89
N ALA A 26 -15.75 -6.46 -59.50
CA ALA A 26 -15.79 -7.58 -58.56
C ALA A 26 -15.28 -7.23 -57.15
N CYS A 27 -15.47 -5.99 -56.71
CA CYS A 27 -15.38 -5.67 -55.28
C CYS A 27 -16.77 -5.70 -54.66
N ALA A 28 -17.32 -6.88 -54.48
CA ALA A 28 -18.44 -7.10 -53.60
C ALA A 28 -17.91 -7.00 -52.13
N SER A 29 -18.07 -5.84 -51.54
CA SER A 29 -17.88 -5.67 -50.11
C SER A 29 -18.93 -6.50 -49.38
N SER A 30 -18.52 -7.63 -48.83
CA SER A 30 -19.33 -8.38 -47.86
C SER A 30 -19.65 -7.45 -46.66
N PRO A 31 -20.91 -7.36 -46.24
CA PRO A 31 -21.22 -6.58 -45.03
C PRO A 31 -20.50 -7.21 -43.85
N VAL A 32 -19.56 -6.49 -43.30
CA VAL A 32 -18.96 -6.83 -41.99
C VAL A 32 -20.07 -6.68 -40.96
N VAL A 33 -20.62 -7.80 -40.56
CA VAL A 33 -21.50 -7.84 -39.38
C VAL A 33 -20.63 -7.48 -38.17
N VAL A 34 -20.64 -6.20 -37.81
CA VAL A 34 -20.05 -5.76 -36.56
C VAL A 34 -20.94 -6.30 -35.43
N VAL A 35 -20.62 -7.50 -34.96
CA VAL A 35 -21.20 -8.02 -33.70
C VAL A 35 -20.67 -7.12 -32.61
N ALA A 36 -21.53 -6.25 -32.14
CA ALA A 36 -21.21 -5.43 -30.95
C ALA A 36 -20.74 -6.39 -29.85
N PRO A 37 -19.54 -6.14 -29.24
CA PRO A 37 -19.08 -6.98 -28.14
C PRO A 37 -20.14 -6.93 -27.03
N LYS A 38 -20.61 -8.11 -26.60
CA LYS A 38 -21.47 -8.21 -25.41
C LYS A 38 -20.81 -7.41 -24.31
N PRO A 39 -21.56 -6.55 -23.56
CA PRO A 39 -20.98 -5.84 -22.44
C PRO A 39 -20.36 -6.88 -21.51
N VAL A 40 -19.04 -6.81 -21.37
CA VAL A 40 -18.31 -7.58 -20.36
C VAL A 40 -18.80 -7.05 -19.03
N VAL A 41 -19.68 -7.82 -18.36
CA VAL A 41 -20.05 -7.57 -16.99
C VAL A 41 -18.79 -7.82 -16.18
N VAL A 42 -17.99 -6.77 -15.99
CA VAL A 42 -16.87 -6.78 -15.04
C VAL A 42 -17.53 -6.94 -13.68
N PRO A 43 -17.31 -8.07 -12.96
CA PRO A 43 -17.83 -8.18 -11.60
C PRO A 43 -17.35 -6.96 -10.82
N PRO A 44 -18.19 -6.37 -9.95
CA PRO A 44 -17.77 -5.22 -9.17
C PRO A 44 -16.46 -5.59 -8.49
N MET A 45 -15.39 -4.85 -8.81
CA MET A 45 -14.10 -5.03 -8.13
C MET A 45 -14.41 -4.89 -6.64
N LEU A 46 -14.36 -6.03 -5.92
CA LEU A 46 -14.39 -6.02 -4.48
C LEU A 46 -13.32 -5.00 -4.06
N LYS A 47 -13.78 -3.90 -3.45
CA LYS A 47 -12.89 -2.93 -2.85
C LYS A 47 -11.93 -3.72 -1.98
N PRO A 48 -10.61 -3.66 -2.18
CA PRO A 48 -9.68 -4.43 -1.36
C PRO A 48 -10.02 -4.13 0.10
N GLU A 49 -10.35 -5.15 0.87
CA GLU A 49 -10.51 -4.95 2.31
C GLU A 49 -9.24 -4.27 2.83
N PRO A 50 -9.36 -3.24 3.68
CA PRO A 50 -8.18 -2.56 4.18
C PRO A 50 -7.26 -3.59 4.83
N PRO A 51 -5.96 -3.54 4.57
CA PRO A 51 -5.00 -4.50 5.09
C PRO A 51 -5.17 -4.59 6.61
N LYS A 52 -5.56 -5.77 7.05
CA LYS A 52 -5.85 -6.05 8.45
C LYS A 52 -4.55 -6.42 9.16
N TRP A 53 -4.36 -5.94 10.38
CA TRP A 53 -3.29 -6.41 11.24
C TRP A 53 -3.33 -7.93 11.36
N SER A 54 -2.25 -8.59 10.97
CA SER A 54 -2.06 -10.03 11.12
C SER A 54 -0.63 -10.32 11.54
N GLU A 55 -0.40 -11.44 12.18
CA GLU A 55 0.96 -11.88 12.53
C GLU A 55 1.81 -12.04 11.27
N SER A 56 1.24 -12.58 10.19
CA SER A 56 1.94 -12.78 8.91
C SER A 56 2.41 -11.46 8.29
N ASN A 57 1.56 -10.41 8.28
CA ASN A 57 1.92 -9.10 7.76
C ASN A 57 3.04 -8.45 8.60
N LEU A 58 2.96 -8.57 9.94
CA LEU A 58 4.00 -8.07 10.83
C LEU A 58 5.31 -8.85 10.69
N LEU A 59 5.28 -10.16 10.48
CA LEU A 59 6.47 -10.96 10.20
C LEU A 59 7.09 -10.60 8.85
N SER A 60 6.27 -10.42 7.82
CA SER A 60 6.75 -9.94 6.51
C SER A 60 7.43 -8.59 6.63
N PHE A 61 6.81 -7.64 7.33
CA PHE A 61 7.40 -6.34 7.59
C PHE A 61 8.69 -6.43 8.44
N HIS A 62 8.68 -7.26 9.49
CA HIS A 62 9.88 -7.53 10.28
C HIS A 62 11.03 -8.06 9.42
N ASN A 63 10.78 -9.04 8.54
CA ASN A 63 11.82 -9.62 7.69
C ASN A 63 12.48 -8.57 6.77
N GLN A 64 11.70 -7.59 6.31
CA GLN A 64 12.23 -6.47 5.55
C GLN A 64 13.10 -5.53 6.38
N TRP A 65 12.84 -5.37 7.66
CA TRP A 65 13.49 -4.40 8.55
C TRP A 65 14.43 -5.03 9.57
N LYS A 66 14.47 -6.35 9.69
CA LYS A 66 15.31 -7.07 10.65
C LYS A 66 16.76 -6.60 10.61
N GLY A 67 17.30 -6.28 11.77
CA GLY A 67 18.68 -5.83 11.92
C GLY A 67 18.93 -4.35 11.56
N THR A 68 17.93 -3.61 11.06
CA THR A 68 18.07 -2.15 10.88
C THR A 68 18.48 -1.52 12.22
N PRO A 69 19.59 -0.76 12.27
CA PRO A 69 20.11 -0.20 13.50
C PRO A 69 19.16 0.86 14.09
N TYR A 70 19.22 1.03 15.40
CA TYR A 70 18.51 2.15 16.05
C TYR A 70 19.21 3.46 15.75
N ARG A 71 18.42 4.46 15.32
CA ARG A 71 18.88 5.84 15.13
C ARG A 71 17.76 6.78 15.52
N LEU A 72 18.00 7.64 16.52
CA LEU A 72 17.04 8.65 16.94
C LEU A 72 16.67 9.58 15.74
N GLY A 73 15.38 9.81 15.53
CA GLY A 73 14.87 10.59 14.40
C GLY A 73 14.89 9.84 13.06
N GLY A 74 15.44 8.63 12.98
CA GLY A 74 15.59 7.87 11.74
C GLY A 74 14.27 7.33 11.20
N LEU A 75 14.16 7.25 9.86
CA LEU A 75 13.02 6.71 9.10
C LEU A 75 13.47 5.86 7.90
N SER A 76 14.64 5.27 7.95
CA SER A 76 15.19 4.49 6.84
C SER A 76 15.87 3.20 7.33
N ARG A 77 16.29 2.36 6.38
CA ARG A 77 17.08 1.15 6.68
C ARG A 77 18.50 1.45 7.18
N ASN A 78 18.98 2.69 7.00
CA ASN A 78 20.23 3.14 7.57
C ASN A 78 20.10 3.50 9.06
N GLY A 79 18.87 3.49 9.59
CA GLY A 79 18.56 3.72 10.98
C GLY A 79 17.13 4.16 11.21
N VAL A 80 16.50 3.63 12.26
CA VAL A 80 15.12 3.92 12.62
C VAL A 80 14.98 3.96 14.15
N ASP A 81 14.18 4.91 14.68
CA ASP A 81 13.80 4.88 16.08
C ASP A 81 12.48 4.12 16.31
N CYS A 82 12.08 3.96 17.59
CA CYS A 82 10.92 3.15 17.93
C CYS A 82 9.61 3.70 17.36
N SER A 83 9.36 5.00 17.45
CA SER A 83 8.14 5.62 16.91
C SER A 83 8.17 5.76 15.39
N GLY A 84 9.34 6.00 14.81
CA GLY A 84 9.55 5.98 13.36
C GLY A 84 9.29 4.59 12.75
N PHE A 85 9.72 3.54 13.44
CA PHE A 85 9.45 2.17 13.02
C PHE A 85 7.94 1.84 13.06
N VAL A 86 7.25 2.24 14.14
CA VAL A 86 5.78 2.10 14.25
C VAL A 86 5.07 2.90 13.16
N TYR A 87 5.49 4.15 12.91
CA TYR A 87 4.97 4.99 11.82
C TYR A 87 5.08 4.27 10.46
N LEU A 88 6.26 3.74 10.14
CA LEU A 88 6.50 3.04 8.88
C LEU A 88 5.69 1.74 8.76
N ALA A 89 5.58 0.98 9.84
CA ALA A 89 4.75 -0.23 9.85
C ALA A 89 3.28 0.11 9.61
N TYR A 90 2.78 1.15 10.26
CA TYR A 90 1.39 1.58 10.11
C TYR A 90 1.11 2.05 8.68
N LEU A 91 2.00 2.88 8.12
CA LEU A 91 1.91 3.34 6.75
C LEU A 91 1.91 2.18 5.73
N ASN A 92 2.79 1.18 5.93
CA ASN A 92 2.95 0.08 4.98
C ASN A 92 1.86 -1.00 5.11
N ILE A 93 1.38 -1.29 6.33
CA ILE A 93 0.43 -2.38 6.59
C ILE A 93 -1.02 -1.88 6.54
N VAL A 94 -1.28 -0.69 7.05
CA VAL A 94 -2.65 -0.14 7.18
C VAL A 94 -2.95 0.95 6.15
N GLY A 95 -1.92 1.57 5.59
CA GLY A 95 -2.05 2.67 4.64
C GLY A 95 -2.32 4.05 5.28
N ASP A 96 -2.28 4.14 6.61
CA ASP A 96 -2.51 5.38 7.35
C ASP A 96 -1.21 5.94 7.95
N LYS A 97 -1.15 7.25 8.12
CA LYS A 97 -0.02 7.93 8.77
C LYS A 97 -0.28 8.09 10.26
N LEU A 98 0.70 7.74 11.08
CA LEU A 98 0.71 8.09 12.50
C LEU A 98 1.57 9.33 12.75
N PRO A 99 1.36 10.04 13.88
CA PRO A 99 2.31 11.04 14.33
C PRO A 99 3.72 10.47 14.52
N ARG A 100 4.73 11.33 14.39
CA ARG A 100 6.13 10.91 14.37
C ARG A 100 6.68 10.46 15.71
N THR A 101 6.20 11.06 16.83
CA THR A 101 6.80 10.86 18.14
C THR A 101 6.04 9.86 19.02
N VAL A 102 6.73 9.26 20.01
CA VAL A 102 6.07 8.40 21.01
C VAL A 102 4.99 9.17 21.77
N ASN A 103 5.25 10.44 22.13
CA ASN A 103 4.31 11.26 22.87
C ASN A 103 3.02 11.50 22.09
N SER A 104 3.12 11.81 20.83
CA SER A 104 1.94 12.00 19.95
C SER A 104 1.23 10.67 19.63
N GLN A 105 1.97 9.55 19.53
CA GLN A 105 1.35 8.23 19.30
C GLN A 105 0.59 7.71 20.52
N ARG A 106 1.07 7.97 21.75
CA ARG A 106 0.47 7.44 22.98
C ARG A 106 -0.91 8.01 23.33
N ILE A 107 -1.25 9.18 22.80
CA ILE A 107 -2.57 9.81 23.05
C ILE A 107 -3.65 9.31 22.10
N LEU A 108 -3.28 8.58 21.04
CA LEU A 108 -4.20 8.07 20.05
C LEU A 108 -4.94 6.82 20.53
N GLY A 109 -6.14 6.62 19.99
CA GLY A 109 -6.91 5.40 20.16
C GLY A 109 -7.43 5.16 21.59
N LYS A 110 -7.88 3.94 21.83
CA LYS A 110 -8.43 3.51 23.12
C LYS A 110 -7.41 2.68 23.88
N GLU A 111 -7.34 2.89 25.18
CA GLU A 111 -6.53 2.04 26.07
C GLU A 111 -7.07 0.62 26.12
N VAL A 112 -6.14 -0.35 26.12
CA VAL A 112 -6.45 -1.78 26.12
C VAL A 112 -5.75 -2.45 27.29
N PRO A 113 -6.47 -3.17 28.14
CA PRO A 113 -5.87 -3.98 29.18
C PRO A 113 -4.92 -5.03 28.59
N ARG A 114 -3.84 -5.34 29.33
CA ARG A 114 -2.81 -6.28 28.85
C ARG A 114 -3.36 -7.65 28.46
N ASN A 115 -4.36 -8.15 29.18
CA ASN A 115 -5.02 -9.46 28.90
C ASN A 115 -5.98 -9.42 27.72
N GLN A 116 -6.22 -8.25 27.11
CA GLN A 116 -7.09 -8.06 25.93
C GLN A 116 -6.31 -7.61 24.69
N LEU A 117 -4.98 -7.71 24.72
CA LEU A 117 -4.13 -7.32 23.61
C LEU A 117 -4.43 -8.12 22.34
N GLN A 118 -4.49 -7.44 21.20
CA GLN A 118 -4.67 -8.02 19.86
C GLN A 118 -3.55 -7.57 18.95
N THR A 119 -3.24 -8.38 17.94
CA THR A 119 -2.24 -8.04 16.92
C THR A 119 -2.52 -6.67 16.31
N GLY A 120 -1.49 -5.81 16.29
CA GLY A 120 -1.59 -4.43 15.83
C GLY A 120 -1.75 -3.39 16.95
N ASP A 121 -2.05 -3.79 18.19
CA ASP A 121 -2.07 -2.87 19.32
C ASP A 121 -0.68 -2.27 19.55
N LEU A 122 -0.62 -0.97 19.86
CA LEU A 122 0.62 -0.31 20.27
C LEU A 122 0.87 -0.55 21.73
N VAL A 123 2.05 -1.07 22.06
CA VAL A 123 2.49 -1.32 23.44
C VAL A 123 3.54 -0.29 23.83
N PHE A 124 3.33 0.39 24.95
CA PHE A 124 4.16 1.47 25.44
C PHE A 124 4.90 1.06 26.71
N PHE A 125 6.13 1.58 26.84
CA PHE A 125 7.01 1.26 27.97
C PHE A 125 7.65 2.52 28.55
N LYS A 126 7.89 2.51 29.88
CA LYS A 126 8.76 3.45 30.57
C LYS A 126 10.12 2.80 30.74
N THR A 127 11.11 3.16 29.91
CA THR A 127 12.44 2.56 29.97
C THR A 127 13.34 3.21 31.02
N ASN A 128 13.08 4.49 31.33
CA ASN A 128 13.62 5.22 32.47
C ASN A 128 12.67 6.37 32.90
N ARG A 129 13.13 7.37 33.66
CA ARG A 129 12.28 8.48 34.13
C ARG A 129 11.70 9.32 32.97
N THR A 130 12.47 9.57 31.93
CA THR A 130 12.10 10.45 30.79
C THR A 130 11.87 9.70 29.50
N VAL A 131 12.61 8.61 29.25
CA VAL A 131 12.56 7.88 27.98
C VAL A 131 11.34 6.96 27.89
N ARG A 132 10.60 7.13 26.83
CA ARG A 132 9.46 6.29 26.47
C ARG A 132 9.82 5.43 25.26
N HIS A 133 9.18 4.29 25.17
CA HIS A 133 9.39 3.37 24.05
C HIS A 133 8.06 2.80 23.58
N VAL A 134 7.99 2.45 22.30
CA VAL A 134 6.79 1.90 21.69
C VAL A 134 7.15 0.72 20.77
N GLY A 135 6.22 -0.22 20.67
CA GLY A 135 6.26 -1.33 19.72
C GLY A 135 4.87 -1.76 19.33
N ILE A 136 4.78 -2.72 18.42
CA ILE A 136 3.52 -3.25 17.89
C ILE A 136 3.36 -4.70 18.41
N TYR A 137 2.24 -4.97 19.08
CA TYR A 137 1.93 -6.30 19.58
C TYR A 137 1.63 -7.27 18.43
N MET A 138 2.20 -8.46 18.48
CA MET A 138 2.11 -9.48 17.42
C MET A 138 1.26 -10.71 17.80
N GLY A 139 0.76 -10.76 19.02
CA GLY A 139 0.20 -11.99 19.60
C GLY A 139 1.22 -12.75 20.45
N ASN A 140 0.73 -13.66 21.29
CA ASN A 140 1.53 -14.58 22.11
C ASN A 140 2.62 -13.86 22.94
N ASP A 141 2.25 -12.76 23.62
CA ASP A 141 3.15 -11.92 24.39
C ASP A 141 4.38 -11.39 23.63
N ARG A 142 4.34 -11.36 22.30
CA ARG A 142 5.43 -10.83 21.45
C ARG A 142 5.09 -9.45 20.92
N PHE A 143 6.12 -8.63 20.75
CA PHE A 143 5.99 -7.33 20.11
C PHE A 143 7.20 -7.02 19.22
N LEU A 144 6.95 -6.30 18.16
CA LEU A 144 7.91 -5.86 17.17
C LEU A 144 8.30 -4.40 17.43
N HIS A 145 9.60 -4.10 17.48
CA HIS A 145 10.10 -2.76 17.81
C HIS A 145 11.51 -2.51 17.30
N ALA A 146 11.95 -1.25 17.26
CA ALA A 146 13.35 -0.86 17.07
C ALA A 146 14.06 -0.74 18.44
N SER A 147 14.87 -1.75 18.78
CA SER A 147 15.64 -1.78 20.02
C SER A 147 16.86 -0.88 19.92
N THR A 148 17.12 -0.05 20.93
CA THR A 148 18.30 0.84 20.98
C THR A 148 19.64 0.09 20.93
N LYS A 149 19.67 -1.17 21.40
CA LYS A 149 20.90 -1.97 21.41
C LYS A 149 21.04 -2.94 20.24
N LYS A 150 19.92 -3.42 19.67
CA LYS A 150 19.93 -4.53 18.70
C LYS A 150 19.18 -4.22 17.40
N GLY A 151 18.74 -2.96 17.22
CA GLY A 151 17.95 -2.58 16.05
C GLY A 151 16.56 -3.23 16.01
N VAL A 152 15.99 -3.32 14.84
CA VAL A 152 14.64 -3.88 14.64
C VAL A 152 14.62 -5.37 14.96
N LYS A 153 13.72 -5.76 15.88
CA LYS A 153 13.59 -7.15 16.37
C LYS A 153 12.23 -7.40 17.01
N ILE A 154 11.95 -8.67 17.24
CA ILE A 154 10.85 -9.14 18.08
C ILE A 154 11.35 -9.37 19.51
N SER A 155 10.55 -8.97 20.49
CA SER A 155 10.79 -9.20 21.92
C SER A 155 9.53 -9.74 22.60
N SER A 156 9.69 -10.32 23.81
CA SER A 156 8.56 -10.79 24.60
C SER A 156 8.20 -9.77 25.70
N LEU A 157 6.90 -9.55 25.91
CA LEU A 157 6.35 -8.77 27.02
C LEU A 157 6.69 -9.40 28.39
N ASN A 158 6.96 -10.71 28.41
CA ASN A 158 7.34 -11.46 29.62
C ASN A 158 8.86 -11.45 29.88
N ASN A 159 9.65 -10.86 28.97
CA ASN A 159 11.08 -10.72 29.17
C ASN A 159 11.40 -9.90 30.45
N ILE A 160 12.43 -10.31 31.19
CA ILE A 160 12.84 -9.69 32.46
C ILE A 160 13.08 -8.18 32.36
N TYR A 161 13.51 -7.69 31.20
CA TYR A 161 13.69 -6.26 30.95
C TYR A 161 12.36 -5.55 30.67
N TRP A 162 11.49 -6.14 29.84
CA TRP A 162 10.28 -5.47 29.34
C TRP A 162 9.10 -5.57 30.30
N LYS A 163 8.95 -6.71 31.02
CA LYS A 163 7.82 -6.96 31.92
C LYS A 163 7.61 -5.85 32.96
N PRO A 164 8.64 -5.40 33.72
CA PRO A 164 8.46 -4.32 34.71
C PRO A 164 8.36 -2.92 34.08
N ARG A 165 8.62 -2.77 32.79
CA ARG A 165 8.61 -1.48 32.07
C ARG A 165 7.34 -1.26 31.24
N PHE A 166 6.52 -2.29 31.08
CA PHE A 166 5.23 -2.15 30.42
C PHE A 166 4.40 -1.07 31.13
N TRP A 167 3.90 -0.13 30.34
CA TRP A 167 3.14 1.02 30.86
C TRP A 167 1.64 0.86 30.58
N PHE A 168 1.25 0.84 29.31
CA PHE A 168 -0.10 0.60 28.82
C PHE A 168 -0.05 0.20 27.34
N ALA A 169 -1.21 -0.11 26.77
CA ALA A 169 -1.37 -0.35 25.35
C ALA A 169 -2.53 0.45 24.77
N LYS A 170 -2.47 0.74 23.48
CA LYS A 170 -3.49 1.48 22.73
C LYS A 170 -3.91 0.67 21.48
N ARG A 171 -5.22 0.57 21.27
CA ARG A 171 -5.80 0.08 20.03
C ARG A 171 -6.25 1.26 19.18
N LEU A 172 -5.64 1.40 18.01
CA LEU A 172 -6.00 2.44 17.06
C LEU A 172 -7.13 1.92 16.18
N LYS A 173 -8.22 2.67 16.09
CA LYS A 173 -9.23 2.46 15.06
C LYS A 173 -8.86 3.28 13.84
N LYS A 174 -9.24 2.84 12.64
CA LYS A 174 -9.10 3.65 11.44
C LYS A 174 -9.82 4.99 11.67
N PRO A 175 -9.13 6.14 11.60
CA PRO A 175 -9.79 7.42 11.83
C PRO A 175 -10.82 7.68 10.72
N THR A 176 -12.01 8.12 11.10
CA THR A 176 -12.93 8.77 10.16
C THR A 176 -12.37 10.15 9.79
N VAL A 177 -12.82 10.73 8.67
CA VAL A 177 -12.36 12.05 8.19
C VAL A 177 -12.49 13.12 9.29
N GLU A 178 -13.55 13.08 10.08
CA GLU A 178 -13.79 14.00 11.21
C GLU A 178 -12.78 13.79 12.36
N GLN A 179 -12.36 12.54 12.62
CA GLN A 179 -11.37 12.23 13.64
C GLN A 179 -9.97 12.71 13.24
N ASN A 180 -9.66 12.76 11.93
CA ASN A 180 -8.38 13.26 11.44
C ASN A 180 -8.17 14.75 11.76
N MET A 181 -9.22 15.57 11.66
CA MET A 181 -9.16 17.00 12.01
C MET A 181 -8.92 17.21 13.52
N SER A 182 -9.65 16.45 14.36
CA SER A 182 -9.50 16.51 15.81
C SER A 182 -8.12 16.00 16.31
N ILE A 183 -7.59 14.96 15.66
CA ILE A 183 -6.26 14.42 15.98
C ILE A 183 -5.16 15.40 15.59
N ALA A 184 -5.28 16.10 14.46
CA ALA A 184 -4.29 17.08 14.03
C ALA A 184 -4.12 18.20 15.06
N SER A 185 -5.22 18.75 15.59
CA SER A 185 -5.17 19.80 16.62
C SER A 185 -4.57 19.32 17.96
N LEU A 186 -4.86 18.07 18.34
CA LEU A 186 -4.27 17.47 19.55
C LEU A 186 -2.76 17.22 19.39
N VAL A 187 -2.33 16.79 18.22
CA VAL A 187 -0.93 16.53 17.92
C VAL A 187 -0.12 17.84 17.91
N GLU A 188 -0.64 18.91 17.33
CA GLU A 188 -0.01 20.23 17.36
C GLU A 188 0.19 20.74 18.79
N HIS A 189 -0.82 20.56 19.66
CA HIS A 189 -0.72 20.98 21.05
C HIS A 189 0.34 20.20 21.83
N VAL A 190 0.47 18.90 21.59
CA VAL A 190 1.51 18.05 22.23
C VAL A 190 2.90 18.37 21.71
N GLN A 191 3.04 18.68 20.41
CA GLN A 191 4.31 19.05 19.81
C GLN A 191 4.87 20.35 20.41
N GLN A 192 4.01 21.35 20.67
CA GLN A 192 4.40 22.61 21.31
C GLN A 192 4.88 22.43 22.74
N GLN A 193 4.46 21.36 23.43
CA GLN A 193 4.91 21.07 24.81
C GLN A 193 6.25 20.29 24.86
N ASP A 194 6.62 19.61 23.77
CA ASP A 194 7.90 18.88 23.68
C ASP A 194 9.07 19.81 23.29
N ASP A 195 8.77 21.02 22.78
CA ASP A 195 9.76 22.03 22.35
C ASP A 195 10.08 23.08 23.44
N LEU A 196 9.46 22.99 24.64
CA LEU A 196 9.70 23.82 25.83
C LEU A 196 10.49 23.03 26.90
#